data_4fbf834b0e3332b98669a7b61ddcdaee
#
_entry.id   4fbf834b0e3332b98669a7b61ddcdaee
#
_cell.length_a   1.000
_cell.length_b   1.000
_cell.length_c   1.000
_cell.angle_alpha   90.00
_cell.angle_beta   90.00
_cell.angle_gamma   90.00
#
_symmetry.space_group_name_H-M   'P 1'
#
loop_
_entity.id
_entity.type
_entity.pdbx_description
1 polymer ?
#
loop_
_entity_poly.entity_id
_entity_poly.type
_entity_poly.pdbx_seq_one_letter_code
_entity_poly.pdbx_strand_id
1 'polypeptide(L)'
;MPQTEARKTLKDAPIMWRRINSIGIILDCNSTYAANLGYAKSEALGKPIFEHVPKDSWEAMNDSLKIWFETGKVTDRKITFKRQDNSTFEGLLQATSLYDENKNLIGSNTVIFDLTQTNDEKIKEYTEFFKESNIRLEKIKNEEYDQLDESSKSEYDGLKNMFEMLSSVNLQELV
;
A
#
# COMPACT_ATOMS: atom_id res chain seq x y z
N MET A 1 2.53 18.07 6.23
CA MET A 1 1.65 17.65 7.34
C MET A 1 2.38 16.69 8.26
N PRO A 2 2.23 16.83 9.57
CA PRO A 2 2.77 15.83 10.48
C PRO A 2 2.11 14.46 10.22
N GLN A 3 2.91 13.40 10.27
CA GLN A 3 2.38 12.04 10.14
C GLN A 3 1.50 11.71 11.33
N THR A 4 0.33 11.14 11.06
CA THR A 4 -0.52 10.57 12.11
C THR A 4 0.16 9.36 12.77
N GLU A 5 -0.22 9.04 14.00
CA GLU A 5 0.29 7.83 14.68
C GLU A 5 -0.03 6.55 13.89
N ALA A 6 -1.22 6.50 13.28
CA ALA A 6 -1.59 5.37 12.42
C ALA A 6 -0.63 5.23 11.23
N ARG A 7 -0.27 6.33 10.57
CA ARG A 7 0.61 6.30 9.40
C ARG A 7 2.04 5.92 9.73
N LYS A 8 2.51 6.23 10.93
CA LYS A 8 3.85 5.85 11.38
C LYS A 8 4.08 4.34 11.36
N THR A 9 3.03 3.54 11.43
CA THR A 9 3.13 2.08 11.33
C THR A 9 3.74 1.62 10.00
N LEU A 10 3.63 2.43 8.95
CA LEU A 10 4.05 2.06 7.59
C LEU A 10 5.46 2.50 7.24
N LYS A 11 6.04 3.46 7.96
CA LYS A 11 7.30 4.12 7.59
C LYS A 11 8.43 3.13 7.31
N ASP A 12 8.68 2.21 8.24
CA ASP A 12 9.75 1.20 8.15
C ASP A 12 9.17 -0.22 8.14
N ALA A 13 7.94 -0.36 7.66
CA ALA A 13 7.25 -1.64 7.56
C ALA A 13 7.97 -2.57 6.59
N PRO A 14 7.91 -3.91 6.80
CA PRO A 14 8.55 -4.87 5.90
C PRO A 14 7.85 -5.01 4.54
N ILE A 15 6.65 -4.43 4.39
CA ILE A 15 5.87 -4.45 3.15
C ILE A 15 6.13 -3.21 2.31
N MET A 16 6.01 -3.34 1.00
CA MET A 16 6.03 -2.21 0.08
C MET A 16 4.67 -1.52 0.11
N TRP A 17 4.64 -0.27 0.57
CA TRP A 17 3.43 0.54 0.61
C TRP A 17 3.59 1.83 -0.18
N ARG A 18 2.56 2.18 -0.94
CA ARG A 18 2.43 3.49 -1.59
C ARG A 18 1.00 4.01 -1.49
N ARG A 19 0.86 5.30 -1.61
CA ARG A 19 -0.42 5.99 -1.73
C ARG A 19 -0.46 6.71 -3.06
N ILE A 20 -1.54 6.53 -3.81
CA ILE A 20 -1.74 7.20 -5.10
C ILE A 20 -3.01 8.05 -5.05
N ASN A 21 -3.06 9.08 -5.90
CA ASN A 21 -4.30 9.82 -6.13
C ASN A 21 -5.17 9.12 -7.17
N SER A 22 -6.31 9.73 -7.50
CA SER A 22 -7.30 9.15 -8.41
C SER A 22 -6.82 9.00 -9.87
N ILE A 23 -5.73 9.68 -10.24
CA ILE A 23 -5.14 9.58 -11.58
C ILE A 23 -3.84 8.76 -11.61
N GLY A 24 -3.50 8.08 -10.52
CA GLY A 24 -2.34 7.19 -10.47
C GLY A 24 -1.00 7.87 -10.20
N ILE A 25 -0.99 9.05 -9.61
CA ILE A 25 0.24 9.73 -9.19
C ILE A 25 0.59 9.34 -7.75
N ILE A 26 1.83 9.01 -7.50
CA ILE A 26 2.32 8.60 -6.17
C ILE A 26 2.38 9.82 -5.25
N LEU A 27 1.55 9.81 -4.20
CA LEU A 27 1.49 10.88 -3.19
C LEU A 27 2.44 10.61 -2.03
N ASP A 28 2.64 9.36 -1.69
CA ASP A 28 3.55 8.92 -0.64
C ASP A 28 3.92 7.46 -0.82
N CYS A 29 5.02 7.06 -0.19
CA CYS A 29 5.44 5.66 -0.10
C CYS A 29 6.32 5.48 1.13
N ASN A 30 6.55 4.24 1.54
CA ASN A 30 7.49 3.96 2.60
C ASN A 30 8.90 3.65 2.06
N SER A 31 9.86 3.53 2.98
CA SER A 31 11.27 3.25 2.62
C SER A 31 11.42 1.89 1.94
N THR A 32 10.62 0.91 2.32
CA THR A 32 10.65 -0.44 1.72
C THR A 32 10.23 -0.42 0.25
N TYR A 33 9.21 0.36 -0.10
CA TYR A 33 8.80 0.56 -1.49
C TYR A 33 9.92 1.19 -2.32
N ALA A 34 10.44 2.32 -1.87
CA ALA A 34 11.48 3.06 -2.59
C ALA A 34 12.76 2.22 -2.74
N ALA A 35 13.22 1.59 -1.66
CA ALA A 35 14.43 0.78 -1.66
C ALA A 35 14.33 -0.44 -2.59
N ASN A 36 13.19 -1.13 -2.58
CA ASN A 36 12.99 -2.29 -3.48
C ASN A 36 13.03 -1.88 -4.95
N LEU A 37 12.52 -0.72 -5.28
CA LEU A 37 12.54 -0.20 -6.65
C LEU A 37 13.86 0.52 -7.00
N GLY A 38 14.74 0.73 -6.02
CA GLY A 38 16.04 1.37 -6.26
C GLY A 38 16.00 2.89 -6.33
N TYR A 39 14.93 3.51 -5.81
CA TYR A 39 14.78 4.97 -5.78
C TYR A 39 14.99 5.53 -4.38
N ALA A 40 15.43 6.79 -4.30
CA ALA A 40 15.18 7.58 -3.11
C ALA A 40 13.68 7.91 -3.04
N LYS A 41 13.12 8.02 -1.84
CA LYS A 41 11.70 8.35 -1.67
C LYS A 41 11.30 9.60 -2.46
N SER A 42 12.11 10.66 -2.40
CA SER A 42 11.88 11.91 -3.12
C SER A 42 11.78 11.74 -4.65
N GLU A 43 12.46 10.74 -5.20
CA GLU A 43 12.42 10.43 -6.63
C GLU A 43 11.13 9.71 -7.04
N ALA A 44 10.54 8.94 -6.13
CA ALA A 44 9.29 8.23 -6.37
C ALA A 44 8.06 9.13 -6.27
N LEU A 45 8.10 10.13 -5.39
CA LEU A 45 6.96 11.01 -5.16
C LEU A 45 6.67 11.90 -6.38
N GLY A 46 5.39 12.06 -6.69
CA GLY A 46 4.92 12.87 -7.82
C GLY A 46 5.00 12.16 -9.16
N LYS A 47 5.46 10.92 -9.20
CA LYS A 47 5.58 10.13 -10.44
C LYS A 47 4.33 9.31 -10.68
N PRO A 48 3.96 9.10 -11.95
CA PRO A 48 2.90 8.15 -12.27
C PRO A 48 3.36 6.73 -11.97
N ILE A 49 2.43 5.89 -11.50
CA ILE A 49 2.73 4.47 -11.18
C ILE A 49 3.26 3.70 -12.40
N PHE A 50 2.95 4.14 -13.61
CA PHE A 50 3.40 3.51 -14.86
C PHE A 50 4.91 3.58 -15.05
N GLU A 51 5.61 4.54 -14.41
CA GLU A 51 7.08 4.57 -14.46
C GLU A 51 7.72 3.37 -13.74
N HIS A 52 7.00 2.74 -12.81
CA HIS A 52 7.47 1.57 -12.09
C HIS A 52 6.94 0.25 -12.67
N VAL A 53 6.44 0.29 -13.90
CA VAL A 53 5.89 -0.88 -14.61
C VAL A 53 6.44 -0.91 -16.03
N PRO A 54 6.97 -2.05 -16.52
CA PRO A 54 7.40 -2.15 -17.90
C PRO A 54 6.21 -1.99 -18.85
N LYS A 55 6.46 -1.50 -20.06
CA LYS A 55 5.38 -1.21 -21.03
C LYS A 55 4.47 -2.40 -21.29
N ASP A 56 5.03 -3.60 -21.33
CA ASP A 56 4.27 -4.84 -21.56
C ASP A 56 3.23 -5.11 -20.47
N SER A 57 3.37 -4.49 -19.29
CA SER A 57 2.45 -4.65 -18.16
C SER A 57 1.54 -3.44 -17.95
N TRP A 58 1.60 -2.44 -18.81
CA TRP A 58 0.75 -1.25 -18.68
C TRP A 58 -0.73 -1.56 -18.81
N GLU A 59 -1.10 -2.49 -19.69
CA GLU A 59 -2.48 -2.94 -19.83
C GLU A 59 -2.99 -3.56 -18.52
N ALA A 60 -2.19 -4.43 -17.90
CA ALA A 60 -2.54 -5.04 -16.63
C ALA A 60 -2.69 -3.99 -15.51
N MET A 61 -1.85 -2.95 -15.49
CA MET A 61 -1.97 -1.85 -14.54
C MET A 61 -3.22 -1.00 -14.81
N ASN A 62 -3.54 -0.70 -16.05
CA ASN A 62 -4.77 -0.02 -16.42
C ASN A 62 -6.01 -0.80 -15.98
N ASP A 63 -6.01 -2.11 -16.20
CA ASP A 63 -7.09 -2.99 -15.75
C ASP A 63 -7.24 -2.95 -14.22
N SER A 64 -6.14 -2.90 -13.50
CA SER A 64 -6.17 -2.78 -12.04
C SER A 64 -6.78 -1.45 -11.58
N LEU A 65 -6.45 -0.35 -12.22
CA LEU A 65 -7.07 0.95 -11.95
C LEU A 65 -8.58 0.92 -12.24
N LYS A 66 -8.97 0.30 -13.35
CA LYS A 66 -10.38 0.15 -13.71
C LYS A 66 -11.14 -0.66 -12.66
N ILE A 67 -10.59 -1.79 -12.24
CA ILE A 67 -11.18 -2.63 -11.18
C ILE A 67 -11.33 -1.81 -9.89
N TRP A 68 -10.32 -1.03 -9.53
CA TRP A 68 -10.38 -0.17 -8.35
C TRP A 68 -11.52 0.86 -8.45
N PHE A 69 -11.64 1.58 -9.58
CA PHE A 69 -12.73 2.54 -9.78
C PHE A 69 -14.11 1.89 -9.75
N GLU A 70 -14.24 0.69 -10.28
CA GLU A 70 -15.54 -0.02 -10.34
C GLU A 70 -15.93 -0.66 -9.01
N THR A 71 -14.96 -1.18 -8.25
CA THR A 71 -15.22 -2.01 -7.07
C THR A 71 -14.75 -1.42 -5.74
N GLY A 72 -13.91 -0.39 -5.79
CA GLY A 72 -13.32 0.24 -4.60
C GLY A 72 -12.10 -0.47 -4.03
N LYS A 73 -11.72 -1.62 -4.58
CA LYS A 73 -10.55 -2.38 -4.10
C LYS A 73 -9.95 -3.25 -5.20
N VAL A 74 -8.69 -3.62 -5.03
CA VAL A 74 -7.99 -4.60 -5.86
C VAL A 74 -7.40 -5.67 -4.95
N THR A 75 -7.66 -6.94 -5.24
CA THR A 75 -7.15 -8.06 -4.46
C THR A 75 -6.38 -9.04 -5.34
N ASP A 76 -5.27 -9.55 -4.83
CA ASP A 76 -4.50 -10.65 -5.41
C ASP A 76 -4.14 -10.44 -6.90
N ARG A 77 -3.83 -9.21 -7.28
CA ARG A 77 -3.48 -8.88 -8.66
C ARG A 77 -1.97 -9.03 -8.88
N LYS A 78 -1.58 -9.95 -9.74
CA LYS A 78 -0.18 -10.11 -10.14
C LYS A 78 0.16 -9.14 -11.25
N ILE A 79 1.22 -8.36 -11.04
CA ILE A 79 1.72 -7.38 -12.01
C ILE A 79 3.25 -7.44 -11.98
N THR A 80 3.86 -7.32 -13.15
CA THR A 80 5.31 -7.15 -13.26
C THR A 80 5.66 -5.69 -12.98
N PHE A 81 6.57 -5.47 -12.06
CA PHE A 81 7.12 -4.15 -11.70
C PHE A 81 8.53 -3.98 -12.26
N LYS A 82 8.94 -2.73 -12.42
CA LYS A 82 10.25 -2.36 -12.96
C LYS A 82 11.01 -1.50 -11.96
N ARG A 83 12.24 -1.88 -11.67
CA ARG A 83 13.17 -1.09 -10.84
C ARG A 83 13.86 0.00 -11.66
N GLN A 84 14.51 0.93 -10.98
CA GLN A 84 15.29 2.01 -11.61
C GLN A 84 16.37 1.47 -12.58
N ASP A 85 16.98 0.33 -12.28
CA ASP A 85 17.99 -0.31 -13.11
C ASP A 85 17.40 -1.11 -14.28
N ASN A 86 16.08 -1.02 -14.52
CA ASN A 86 15.30 -1.77 -15.51
C ASN A 86 15.14 -3.27 -15.24
N SER A 87 15.65 -3.80 -14.13
CA SER A 87 15.31 -5.15 -13.70
C SER A 87 13.84 -5.21 -13.30
N THR A 88 13.24 -6.38 -13.38
CA THR A 88 11.83 -6.59 -13.12
C THR A 88 11.60 -7.63 -12.04
N PHE A 89 10.44 -7.56 -11.41
CA PHE A 89 9.98 -8.59 -10.48
C PHE A 89 8.47 -8.73 -10.57
N GLU A 90 7.96 -9.90 -10.24
CA GLU A 90 6.53 -10.12 -10.14
C GLU A 90 6.05 -9.75 -8.74
N GLY A 91 5.07 -8.86 -8.69
CA GLY A 91 4.46 -8.40 -7.45
C GLY A 91 3.02 -8.79 -7.34
N LEU A 92 2.56 -9.08 -6.10
CA LEU A 92 1.16 -9.24 -5.78
C LEU A 92 0.63 -7.94 -5.19
N LEU A 93 -0.34 -7.33 -5.87
CA LEU A 93 -0.87 -6.01 -5.53
C LEU A 93 -2.20 -6.14 -4.80
N GLN A 94 -2.31 -5.42 -3.69
CA GLN A 94 -3.52 -5.24 -2.89
C GLN A 94 -3.77 -3.74 -2.75
N ALA A 95 -4.97 -3.28 -3.03
CA ALA A 95 -5.30 -1.86 -2.92
C ALA A 95 -6.66 -1.65 -2.28
N THR A 96 -6.76 -0.64 -1.43
CA THR A 96 -8.01 -0.17 -0.84
C THR A 96 -8.18 1.32 -1.09
N SER A 97 -9.41 1.77 -1.13
CA SER A 97 -9.74 3.18 -1.35
C SER A 97 -9.48 4.03 -0.11
N LEU A 98 -9.10 5.27 -0.35
CA LEU A 98 -8.94 6.31 0.65
C LEU A 98 -9.94 7.42 0.36
N TYR A 99 -10.69 7.83 1.39
CA TYR A 99 -11.69 8.88 1.29
C TYR A 99 -11.31 10.07 2.18
N ASP A 100 -11.71 11.26 1.77
CA ASP A 100 -11.59 12.44 2.61
C ASP A 100 -12.71 12.51 3.67
N GLU A 101 -12.72 13.56 4.48
CA GLU A 101 -13.73 13.79 5.52
C GLU A 101 -15.15 13.97 4.97
N ASN A 102 -15.29 14.33 3.70
CA ASN A 102 -16.56 14.48 2.99
C ASN A 102 -16.96 13.21 2.21
N LYS A 103 -16.23 12.09 2.42
CA LYS A 103 -16.42 10.80 1.74
C LYS A 103 -16.15 10.83 0.24
N ASN A 104 -15.39 11.80 -0.24
CA ASN A 104 -14.91 11.81 -1.61
C ASN A 104 -13.72 10.88 -1.76
N LEU A 105 -13.69 10.13 -2.86
CA LEU A 105 -12.55 9.27 -3.18
C LEU A 105 -11.34 10.16 -3.53
N ILE A 106 -10.27 10.06 -2.74
CA ILE A 106 -9.05 10.86 -2.96
C ILE A 106 -7.85 10.04 -3.42
N GLY A 107 -7.94 8.73 -3.35
CA GLY A 107 -6.84 7.87 -3.78
C GLY A 107 -6.95 6.45 -3.23
N SER A 108 -5.84 5.74 -3.27
CA SER A 108 -5.76 4.39 -2.69
C SER A 108 -4.48 4.20 -1.88
N ASN A 109 -4.59 3.32 -0.88
CA ASN A 109 -3.44 2.69 -0.23
C ASN A 109 -3.16 1.39 -0.96
N THR A 110 -1.93 1.20 -1.41
CA THR A 110 -1.51 0.00 -2.16
C THR A 110 -0.38 -0.69 -1.42
N VAL A 111 -0.49 -2.01 -1.29
CA VAL A 111 0.58 -2.88 -0.79
C VAL A 111 0.99 -3.82 -1.91
N ILE A 112 2.29 -4.01 -2.07
CA ILE A 112 2.86 -4.91 -3.07
C ILE A 112 3.77 -5.90 -2.35
N PHE A 113 3.54 -7.19 -2.58
CA PHE A 113 4.44 -8.24 -2.14
C PHE A 113 5.35 -8.62 -3.32
N ASP A 114 6.66 -8.53 -3.13
CA ASP A 114 7.62 -8.99 -4.12
C ASP A 114 7.68 -10.53 -4.06
N LEU A 115 7.08 -11.19 -5.03
CA LEU A 115 6.98 -12.65 -5.06
C LEU A 115 8.34 -13.33 -5.27
N THR A 116 9.33 -12.60 -5.80
CA THR A 116 10.67 -13.16 -6.01
C THR A 116 11.51 -13.20 -4.73
N GLN A 117 11.15 -12.40 -3.73
CA GLN A 117 11.86 -12.30 -2.45
C GLN A 117 11.06 -12.87 -1.29
N THR A 118 9.85 -13.34 -1.52
CA THR A 118 9.00 -13.88 -0.47
C THR A 118 9.38 -15.33 -0.18
N ASN A 119 9.66 -15.62 1.08
CA ASN A 119 10.00 -16.95 1.60
C ASN A 119 9.37 -17.12 2.99
N ASP A 120 9.56 -18.28 3.62
CA ASP A 120 8.96 -18.57 4.93
C ASP A 120 9.35 -17.56 6.01
N GLU A 121 10.59 -17.07 5.98
CA GLU A 121 11.07 -16.06 6.91
C GLU A 121 10.35 -14.72 6.71
N LYS A 122 10.19 -14.30 5.45
CA LYS A 122 9.42 -13.10 5.09
C LYS A 122 7.94 -13.22 5.49
N ILE A 123 7.33 -14.36 5.28
CA ILE A 123 5.94 -14.62 5.69
C ILE A 123 5.78 -14.45 7.19
N LYS A 124 6.72 -14.96 7.98
CA LYS A 124 6.76 -14.77 9.43
C LYS A 124 6.80 -13.29 9.80
N GLU A 125 7.71 -12.55 9.14
CA GLU A 125 7.88 -11.10 9.33
C GLU A 125 6.59 -10.34 9.00
N TYR A 126 5.93 -10.66 7.88
CA TYR A 126 4.64 -10.06 7.50
C TYR A 126 3.54 -10.39 8.52
N THR A 127 3.46 -11.63 8.96
CA THR A 127 2.46 -12.08 9.94
C THR A 127 2.59 -11.32 11.25
N GLU A 128 3.80 -11.20 11.77
CA GLU A 128 4.08 -10.44 13.00
C GLU A 128 3.76 -8.95 12.82
N PHE A 129 4.16 -8.38 11.68
CA PHE A 129 3.88 -6.98 11.36
C PHE A 129 2.38 -6.69 11.30
N PHE A 130 1.58 -7.54 10.66
CA PHE A 130 0.12 -7.35 10.60
C PHE A 130 -0.51 -7.45 11.97
N LYS A 131 -0.08 -8.41 12.78
CA LYS A 131 -0.55 -8.60 14.15
C LYS A 131 -0.27 -7.38 15.01
N GLU A 132 0.96 -6.90 15.01
CA GLU A 132 1.38 -5.72 15.77
C GLU A 132 0.67 -4.45 15.30
N SER A 133 0.51 -4.29 14.00
CA SER A 133 -0.18 -3.15 13.40
C SER A 133 -1.66 -3.12 13.78
N ASN A 134 -2.33 -4.26 13.77
CA ASN A 134 -3.72 -4.36 14.19
C ASN A 134 -3.89 -4.05 15.68
N ILE A 135 -2.98 -4.49 16.53
CA ILE A 135 -2.97 -4.16 17.95
C ILE A 135 -2.81 -2.64 18.16
N ARG A 136 -1.88 -2.03 17.43
CA ARG A 136 -1.63 -0.58 17.50
C ARG A 136 -2.84 0.23 17.04
N LEU A 137 -3.46 -0.17 15.93
CA LEU A 137 -4.66 0.50 15.42
C LEU A 137 -5.84 0.36 16.39
N GLU A 138 -6.01 -0.81 17.02
CA GLU A 138 -7.02 -1.03 18.04
C GLU A 138 -6.81 -0.10 19.25
N LYS A 139 -5.57 0.06 19.67
CA LYS A 139 -5.21 1.00 20.75
C LYS A 139 -5.58 2.44 20.38
N ILE A 140 -5.24 2.89 19.18
CA ILE A 140 -5.62 4.21 18.68
C ILE A 140 -7.14 4.38 18.69
N LYS A 141 -7.88 3.37 18.22
CA LYS A 141 -9.35 3.40 18.21
C LYS A 141 -9.94 3.59 19.59
N ASN A 142 -9.41 2.89 20.58
CA ASN A 142 -9.94 2.90 21.95
C ASN A 142 -9.53 4.14 22.73
N GLU A 143 -8.33 4.66 22.52
CA GLU A 143 -7.75 5.70 23.38
C GLU A 143 -7.77 7.11 22.77
N GLU A 144 -7.66 7.21 21.44
CA GLU A 144 -7.37 8.48 20.79
C GLU A 144 -8.35 8.88 19.67
N TYR A 145 -9.05 7.92 19.06
CA TYR A 145 -9.81 8.14 17.84
C TYR A 145 -10.82 9.29 17.95
N ASP A 146 -11.60 9.35 19.05
CA ASP A 146 -12.63 10.37 19.21
C ASP A 146 -12.06 11.78 19.34
N GLN A 147 -10.80 11.90 19.69
CA GLN A 147 -10.08 13.16 19.86
C GLN A 147 -9.34 13.59 18.58
N LEU A 148 -9.29 12.74 17.58
CA LEU A 148 -8.64 13.05 16.31
C LEU A 148 -9.49 14.07 15.52
N ASP A 149 -8.83 14.92 14.74
CA ASP A 149 -9.53 15.74 13.76
C ASP A 149 -10.08 14.84 12.62
N GLU A 150 -10.97 15.38 11.80
CA GLU A 150 -11.64 14.61 10.74
C GLU A 150 -10.65 14.06 9.70
N SER A 151 -9.60 14.80 9.38
CA SER A 151 -8.55 14.35 8.46
C SER A 151 -7.79 13.15 9.02
N SER A 152 -7.43 13.19 10.31
CA SER A 152 -6.74 12.09 10.98
C SER A 152 -7.63 10.86 11.14
N LYS A 153 -8.94 11.05 11.35
CA LYS A 153 -9.91 9.95 11.35
C LYS A 153 -10.00 9.28 9.99
N SER A 154 -10.05 10.06 8.91
CA SER A 154 -10.07 9.52 7.55
C SER A 154 -8.80 8.73 7.24
N GLU A 155 -7.65 9.21 7.67
CA GLU A 155 -6.37 8.49 7.56
C GLU A 155 -6.40 7.17 8.33
N TYR A 156 -6.85 7.19 9.56
CA TYR A 156 -7.01 5.98 10.39
C TYR A 156 -7.94 4.98 9.72
N ASP A 157 -9.11 5.42 9.28
CA ASP A 157 -10.12 4.56 8.65
C ASP A 157 -9.56 3.92 7.37
N GLY A 158 -8.82 4.67 6.57
CA GLY A 158 -8.17 4.15 5.35
C GLY A 158 -7.14 3.06 5.66
N LEU A 159 -6.30 3.27 6.66
CA LEU A 159 -5.30 2.28 7.08
C LEU A 159 -5.95 1.07 7.73
N LYS A 160 -7.00 1.25 8.52
CA LYS A 160 -7.76 0.15 9.11
C LYS A 160 -8.34 -0.76 8.03
N ASN A 161 -8.94 -0.18 7.00
CA ASN A 161 -9.47 -0.93 5.86
C ASN A 161 -8.36 -1.71 5.13
N MET A 162 -7.20 -1.09 4.94
CA MET A 162 -6.05 -1.75 4.31
C MET A 162 -5.59 -2.96 5.12
N PHE A 163 -5.40 -2.81 6.42
CA PHE A 163 -4.95 -3.91 7.28
C PHE A 163 -5.99 -5.02 7.42
N GLU A 164 -7.28 -4.71 7.40
CA GLU A 164 -8.34 -5.71 7.36
C GLU A 164 -8.26 -6.54 6.07
N MET A 165 -8.04 -5.90 4.93
CA MET A 165 -7.83 -6.61 3.67
C MET A 165 -6.57 -7.47 3.71
N LEU A 166 -5.45 -6.95 4.21
CA LEU A 166 -4.19 -7.70 4.31
C LEU A 166 -4.32 -8.93 5.21
N SER A 167 -5.16 -8.88 6.23
CA SER A 167 -5.42 -10.03 7.12
C SER A 167 -6.13 -11.18 6.41
N SER A 168 -6.77 -10.93 5.26
CA SER A 168 -7.42 -11.96 4.45
C SER A 168 -6.52 -12.55 3.37
N VAL A 169 -5.33 -12.00 3.16
CA VAL A 169 -4.37 -12.53 2.18
C VAL A 169 -3.80 -13.86 2.67
N ASN A 170 -3.84 -14.88 1.81
CA ASN A 170 -3.19 -16.16 2.12
C ASN A 170 -1.68 -16.05 1.87
N LEU A 171 -0.93 -15.70 2.91
CA LEU A 171 0.50 -15.47 2.82
C LEU A 171 1.28 -16.72 2.37
N GLN A 172 0.78 -17.94 2.64
CA GLN A 172 1.43 -19.17 2.22
C GLN A 172 1.44 -19.34 0.69
N GLU A 173 0.51 -18.70 -0.02
CA GLU A 173 0.46 -18.71 -1.47
C GLU A 173 1.48 -17.75 -2.11
N LEU A 174 2.17 -16.92 -1.32
CA LEU A 174 3.21 -16.02 -1.81
C LEU A 174 4.57 -16.70 -2.06
N VAL A 175 4.71 -17.93 -1.62
CA VAL A 175 5.97 -18.70 -1.73
C VAL A 175 5.96 -19.57 -2.98
#